data_018f21ab9909262351d9ab5a52d4940b
#
_entry.id   018f21ab9909262351d9ab5a52d4940b
#
_cell.length_a   1.000
_cell.length_b   1.000
_cell.length_c   1.000
_cell.angle_alpha   90.00
_cell.angle_beta   90.00
_cell.angle_gamma   90.00
#
_symmetry.space_group_name_H-M   'P 1'
#
loop_
_entity.id
_entity.type
_entity.pdbx_description
1 polymer ?
#
loop_
_entity_poly.entity_id
_entity_poly.type
_entity_poly.pdbx_seq_one_letter_code
_entity_poly.pdbx_strand_id
1 'polypeptide(L)'
;MANSTERIGVHKCGIIAERNNWLFRDQPINDIGIDAHMEFVEDSGKPKQLLALQIKSGASWFKERKDGYIVFRDINDRQYNYWTTNSLPCIVVLYNPEDDMCIWQRLTSETIKRTSDGQGKGFFVKVPLGQVFLDNLSNNELLSYTNLPEHITNYNFLLSQKEFMQIIQDGGIVKLHSEEWINKSSGRGKTELIVDDGTSIRSY
;
A
#
# COMPACT_ATOMS: atom_id res chain seq x y z
N MET A 1 -17.76 13.67 22.57
CA MET A 1 -16.33 14.11 22.63
C MET A 1 -15.35 13.08 22.04
N ALA A 2 -15.64 11.77 22.03
CA ALA A 2 -14.76 10.76 21.40
C ALA A 2 -14.45 11.04 19.91
N ASN A 3 -15.45 11.45 19.13
CA ASN A 3 -15.26 11.74 17.69
C ASN A 3 -14.28 12.90 17.36
N SER A 4 -14.04 13.81 18.31
CA SER A 4 -13.14 14.95 18.10
C SER A 4 -11.66 14.53 18.08
N THR A 5 -11.24 13.69 19.03
CA THR A 5 -9.83 13.25 19.15
C THR A 5 -9.45 12.33 17.99
N GLU A 6 -10.35 11.46 17.56
CA GLU A 6 -10.15 10.56 16.43
C GLU A 6 -9.93 11.35 15.12
N ARG A 7 -10.78 12.33 14.85
CA ARG A 7 -10.62 13.19 13.68
C ARG A 7 -9.34 14.02 13.68
N ILE A 8 -8.89 14.47 14.86
CA ILE A 8 -7.60 15.18 15.00
C ILE A 8 -6.46 14.29 14.47
N GLY A 9 -6.45 13.00 14.81
CA GLY A 9 -5.45 12.05 14.32
C GLY A 9 -5.50 11.90 12.80
N VAL A 10 -6.69 11.75 12.22
CA VAL A 10 -6.86 11.65 10.77
C VAL A 10 -6.32 12.90 10.06
N HIS A 11 -6.69 14.08 10.53
CA HIS A 11 -6.18 15.35 9.96
C HIS A 11 -4.66 15.50 10.12
N LYS A 12 -4.11 15.10 11.27
CA LYS A 12 -2.66 15.12 11.48
C LYS A 12 -1.92 14.22 10.52
N CYS A 13 -2.39 12.98 10.35
CA CYS A 13 -1.83 12.04 9.38
C CYS A 13 -1.91 12.60 7.95
N GLY A 14 -3.04 13.23 7.58
CA GLY A 14 -3.19 13.89 6.29
C GLY A 14 -2.15 14.99 6.06
N ILE A 15 -1.96 15.88 7.04
CA ILE A 15 -0.96 16.96 6.96
C ILE A 15 0.46 16.39 6.80
N ILE A 16 0.80 15.32 7.54
CA ILE A 16 2.11 14.66 7.43
C ILE A 16 2.27 14.03 6.04
N ALA A 17 1.24 13.33 5.54
CA ALA A 17 1.26 12.69 4.25
C ALA A 17 1.47 13.71 3.12
N GLU A 18 0.68 14.77 3.06
CA GLU A 18 0.75 15.82 2.05
C GLU A 18 2.12 16.53 2.03
N ARG A 19 2.74 16.75 3.20
CA ARG A 19 4.09 17.32 3.30
C ARG A 19 5.19 16.42 2.75
N ASN A 20 4.90 15.12 2.61
CA ASN A 20 5.83 14.10 2.10
C ASN A 20 5.44 13.61 0.69
N ASN A 21 4.67 14.37 -0.07
CA ASN A 21 4.23 14.07 -1.43
C ASN A 21 3.32 12.83 -1.54
N TRP A 22 2.56 12.54 -0.48
CA TRP A 22 1.53 11.52 -0.50
C TRP A 22 0.16 12.17 -0.59
N LEU A 23 -0.67 11.77 -1.54
CA LEU A 23 -2.08 12.12 -1.56
C LEU A 23 -2.80 11.37 -0.44
N PHE A 24 -3.54 12.09 0.39
CA PHE A 24 -4.29 11.53 1.49
C PHE A 24 -5.80 11.61 1.23
N ARG A 25 -6.50 10.50 1.46
CA ARG A 25 -7.96 10.41 1.27
C ARG A 25 -8.57 9.82 2.52
N ASP A 26 -9.24 10.63 3.36
CA ASP A 26 -9.96 10.10 4.50
C ASP A 26 -11.23 9.33 4.07
N GLN A 27 -11.59 8.32 4.86
CA GLN A 27 -12.82 7.54 4.68
C GLN A 27 -13.89 8.11 5.63
N PRO A 28 -14.90 8.79 5.10
CA PRO A 28 -15.78 9.57 5.95
C PRO A 28 -16.78 8.76 6.76
N ILE A 29 -17.10 7.51 6.44
CA ILE A 29 -18.20 6.77 7.10
C ILE A 29 -18.00 5.25 7.07
N ASN A 30 -18.22 4.61 8.27
CA ASN A 30 -18.53 3.18 8.46
C ASN A 30 -17.62 2.16 7.81
N ASP A 31 -16.31 2.30 7.95
CA ASP A 31 -15.40 1.24 7.55
C ASP A 31 -15.07 0.28 8.73
N ILE A 32 -14.68 -0.94 8.37
CA ILE A 32 -14.39 -2.05 9.31
C ILE A 32 -12.96 -1.94 9.85
N GLY A 33 -12.38 -0.74 9.83
CA GLY A 33 -11.05 -0.49 10.38
C GLY A 33 -10.02 -0.01 9.38
N ILE A 34 -10.45 0.76 8.38
CA ILE A 34 -9.62 1.60 7.55
C ILE A 34 -10.18 3.02 7.63
N ASP A 35 -9.37 3.95 8.11
CA ASP A 35 -9.79 5.35 8.33
C ASP A 35 -9.38 6.25 7.16
N ALA A 36 -8.36 5.84 6.40
CA ALA A 36 -7.87 6.59 5.25
C ALA A 36 -7.11 5.70 4.26
N HIS A 37 -6.93 6.23 3.05
CA HIS A 37 -5.97 5.73 2.08
C HIS A 37 -4.93 6.79 1.77
N MET A 38 -3.70 6.38 1.49
CA MET A 38 -2.69 7.28 0.96
C MET A 38 -2.00 6.69 -0.27
N GLU A 39 -1.58 7.56 -1.19
CA GLU A 39 -1.01 7.19 -2.47
C GLU A 39 0.18 8.10 -2.78
N PHE A 40 1.33 7.51 -3.03
CA PHE A 40 2.49 8.27 -3.45
C PHE A 40 2.40 8.60 -4.93
N VAL A 41 2.68 9.86 -5.27
CA VAL A 41 2.76 10.31 -6.66
C VAL A 41 4.20 10.66 -6.99
N GLU A 42 4.76 9.94 -7.96
CA GLU A 42 6.12 10.21 -8.45
C GLU A 42 6.21 11.60 -9.11
N ASP A 43 7.41 12.15 -9.22
CA ASP A 43 7.65 13.44 -9.92
C ASP A 43 7.17 13.41 -11.38
N SER A 44 7.10 12.21 -11.97
CA SER A 44 6.51 11.98 -13.29
C SER A 44 4.98 12.15 -13.33
N GLY A 45 4.32 12.34 -12.19
CA GLY A 45 2.87 12.36 -12.04
C GLY A 45 2.23 10.96 -12.01
N LYS A 46 3.03 9.88 -12.02
CA LYS A 46 2.52 8.51 -11.99
C LYS A 46 2.20 8.09 -10.55
N PRO A 47 0.95 7.70 -10.28
CA PRO A 47 0.59 7.19 -8.95
C PRO A 47 1.12 5.77 -8.75
N LYS A 48 1.50 5.47 -7.50
CA LYS A 48 1.81 4.11 -7.03
C LYS A 48 0.59 3.44 -6.42
N GLN A 49 0.75 2.23 -5.90
CA GLN A 49 -0.32 1.52 -5.22
C GLN A 49 -0.74 2.26 -3.94
N LEU A 50 -2.04 2.23 -3.64
CA LEU A 50 -2.60 2.75 -2.40
C LEU A 50 -2.11 1.95 -1.18
N LEU A 51 -1.92 2.66 -0.06
CA LEU A 51 -1.82 2.09 1.28
C LEU A 51 -3.11 2.36 2.05
N ALA A 52 -3.56 1.39 2.83
CA ALA A 52 -4.71 1.51 3.71
C ALA A 52 -4.25 1.80 5.15
N LEU A 53 -4.84 2.81 5.79
CA LEU A 53 -4.46 3.27 7.12
C LEU A 53 -5.57 3.05 8.13
N GLN A 54 -5.26 2.37 9.24
CA GLN A 54 -6.01 2.43 10.47
C GLN A 54 -5.35 3.47 11.39
N ILE A 55 -6.09 4.48 11.82
CA ILE A 55 -5.56 5.57 12.63
C ILE A 55 -6.17 5.53 14.02
N LYS A 56 -5.35 5.57 15.04
CA LYS A 56 -5.76 5.67 16.44
C LYS A 56 -5.16 6.92 17.05
N SER A 57 -5.99 7.79 17.60
CA SER A 57 -5.57 9.08 18.17
C SER A 57 -5.94 9.19 19.64
N GLY A 58 -4.99 9.63 20.44
CA GLY A 58 -5.15 9.93 21.86
C GLY A 58 -4.05 9.32 22.73
N ALA A 59 -3.72 10.00 23.82
CA ALA A 59 -2.69 9.58 24.78
C ALA A 59 -2.99 8.21 25.42
N SER A 60 -4.26 7.80 25.46
CA SER A 60 -4.66 6.50 26.01
C SER A 60 -4.05 5.30 25.28
N TRP A 61 -3.77 5.44 23.98
CA TRP A 61 -3.14 4.39 23.18
C TRP A 61 -1.66 4.20 23.49
N PHE A 62 -1.01 5.16 24.15
CA PHE A 62 0.40 5.16 24.51
C PHE A 62 0.68 4.70 25.95
N LYS A 63 -0.33 4.27 26.70
CA LYS A 63 -0.21 3.85 28.09
C LYS A 63 0.58 2.54 28.24
N GLU A 64 0.38 1.57 27.33
CA GLU A 64 1.09 0.29 27.38
C GLU A 64 2.39 0.39 26.60
N ARG A 65 3.43 0.89 27.24
CA ARG A 65 4.78 1.02 26.70
C ARG A 65 5.69 -0.05 27.27
N LYS A 66 6.29 -0.86 26.42
CA LYS A 66 7.18 -1.96 26.81
C LYS A 66 8.33 -2.11 25.82
N ASP A 67 9.57 -2.16 26.33
CA ASP A 67 10.78 -2.48 25.57
C ASP A 67 10.97 -1.65 24.28
N GLY A 68 10.63 -0.36 24.32
CA GLY A 68 10.73 0.53 23.14
C GLY A 68 9.57 0.45 22.17
N TYR A 69 8.47 -0.23 22.52
CA TYR A 69 7.27 -0.37 21.73
C TYR A 69 6.04 0.17 22.48
N ILE A 70 5.06 0.62 21.71
CA ILE A 70 3.68 0.75 22.15
C ILE A 70 2.95 -0.54 21.80
N VAL A 71 2.17 -1.08 22.73
CA VAL A 71 1.37 -2.28 22.47
C VAL A 71 -0.06 -1.86 22.14
N PHE A 72 -0.38 -1.90 20.84
CA PHE A 72 -1.74 -1.67 20.37
C PHE A 72 -2.55 -2.96 20.49
N ARG A 73 -3.60 -2.92 21.31
CA ARG A 73 -4.52 -4.03 21.59
C ARG A 73 -5.90 -3.74 20.98
N ASP A 74 -6.88 -4.56 21.38
CA ASP A 74 -8.28 -4.47 20.96
C ASP A 74 -8.53 -4.81 19.47
N ILE A 75 -7.68 -5.69 18.93
CA ILE A 75 -7.84 -6.24 17.58
C ILE A 75 -8.66 -7.53 17.69
N ASN A 76 -9.84 -7.55 17.09
CA ASN A 76 -10.69 -8.73 17.03
C ASN A 76 -10.42 -9.58 15.77
N ASP A 77 -11.02 -10.80 15.69
CA ASP A 77 -10.84 -11.71 14.56
C ASP A 77 -11.28 -11.09 13.21
N ARG A 78 -12.33 -10.25 13.22
CA ARG A 78 -12.82 -9.59 12.01
C ARG A 78 -11.79 -8.57 11.48
N GLN A 79 -11.21 -7.75 12.36
CA GLN A 79 -10.18 -6.77 12.00
C GLN A 79 -8.90 -7.48 11.56
N TYR A 80 -8.47 -8.52 12.28
CA TYR A 80 -7.32 -9.33 11.90
C TYR A 80 -7.46 -9.88 10.47
N ASN A 81 -8.58 -10.55 10.19
CA ASN A 81 -8.83 -11.11 8.87
C ASN A 81 -8.89 -10.01 7.81
N TYR A 82 -9.58 -8.91 8.10
CA TYR A 82 -9.74 -7.81 7.15
C TYR A 82 -8.39 -7.18 6.76
N TRP A 83 -7.50 -6.92 7.71
CA TRP A 83 -6.21 -6.31 7.42
C TRP A 83 -5.21 -7.27 6.78
N THR A 84 -5.21 -8.54 7.18
CA THR A 84 -4.25 -9.53 6.66
C THR A 84 -4.60 -10.10 5.29
N THR A 85 -5.88 -10.01 4.89
CA THR A 85 -6.35 -10.46 3.57
C THR A 85 -6.72 -9.32 2.63
N ASN A 86 -6.50 -8.06 3.05
CA ASN A 86 -6.77 -6.90 2.21
C ASN A 86 -5.87 -6.90 0.98
N SER A 87 -6.42 -6.48 -0.17
CA SER A 87 -5.64 -6.31 -1.41
C SER A 87 -4.63 -5.17 -1.33
N LEU A 88 -4.86 -4.20 -0.43
CA LEU A 88 -3.94 -3.11 -0.16
C LEU A 88 -3.07 -3.43 1.06
N PRO A 89 -1.80 -3.03 1.06
CA PRO A 89 -0.98 -3.06 2.27
C PRO A 89 -1.62 -2.20 3.35
N CYS A 90 -1.84 -2.79 4.54
CA CYS A 90 -2.45 -2.10 5.68
C CYS A 90 -1.40 -1.69 6.70
N ILE A 91 -1.54 -0.50 7.25
CA ILE A 91 -0.73 0.00 8.38
C ILE A 91 -1.63 0.51 9.50
N VAL A 92 -1.16 0.41 10.74
CA VAL A 92 -1.73 1.18 11.85
C VAL A 92 -0.86 2.39 12.13
N VAL A 93 -1.49 3.53 12.37
CA VAL A 93 -0.84 4.76 12.80
C VAL A 93 -1.39 5.16 14.15
N LEU A 94 -0.51 5.34 15.12
CA LEU A 94 -0.86 5.83 16.46
C LEU A 94 -0.41 7.28 16.59
N TYR A 95 -1.33 8.18 16.92
CA TYR A 95 -1.05 9.58 17.15
C TYR A 95 -1.33 9.99 18.59
N ASN A 96 -0.34 10.54 19.26
CA ASN A 96 -0.48 11.17 20.57
C ASN A 96 -0.52 12.69 20.43
N PRO A 97 -1.65 13.36 20.70
CA PRO A 97 -1.74 14.80 20.58
C PRO A 97 -1.02 15.58 21.70
N GLU A 98 -0.63 14.91 22.80
CA GLU A 98 0.03 15.59 23.94
C GLU A 98 1.50 15.92 23.64
N ASP A 99 2.20 15.04 22.92
CA ASP A 99 3.61 15.21 22.54
C ASP A 99 3.82 15.26 21.03
N ASP A 100 2.73 15.36 20.27
CA ASP A 100 2.71 15.38 18.79
C ASP A 100 3.41 14.16 18.16
N MET A 101 3.44 13.04 18.87
CA MET A 101 4.08 11.81 18.41
C MET A 101 3.18 11.05 17.46
N CYS A 102 3.70 10.69 16.28
CA CYS A 102 3.01 9.90 15.28
C CYS A 102 3.90 8.73 14.87
N ILE A 103 3.51 7.51 15.25
CA ILE A 103 4.26 6.28 14.99
C ILE A 103 3.38 5.27 14.25
N TRP A 104 3.99 4.32 13.56
CA TRP A 104 3.24 3.37 12.74
C TRP A 104 3.81 1.95 12.78
N GLN A 105 3.02 0.98 12.31
CA GLN A 105 3.45 -0.40 12.06
C GLN A 105 2.62 -1.02 10.93
N ARG A 106 3.26 -1.86 10.12
CA ARG A 106 2.57 -2.67 9.13
C ARG A 106 1.68 -3.73 9.79
N LEU A 107 0.50 -3.96 9.23
CA LEU A 107 -0.47 -4.95 9.70
C LEU A 107 -0.41 -6.20 8.81
N THR A 108 0.28 -7.23 9.29
CA THR A 108 0.43 -8.52 8.60
C THR A 108 0.24 -9.67 9.59
N SER A 109 0.11 -10.89 9.11
CA SER A 109 0.10 -12.10 9.95
C SER A 109 1.39 -12.27 10.79
N GLU A 110 2.48 -11.62 10.36
CA GLU A 110 3.77 -11.65 11.08
C GLU A 110 3.84 -10.61 12.19
N THR A 111 3.25 -9.43 12.02
CA THR A 111 3.30 -8.33 13.00
C THR A 111 2.16 -8.39 13.99
N ILE A 112 0.99 -8.90 13.59
CA ILE A 112 -0.17 -9.10 14.46
C ILE A 112 -0.01 -10.44 15.19
N LYS A 113 0.01 -10.41 16.51
CA LYS A 113 0.16 -11.60 17.35
C LYS A 113 -1.10 -11.88 18.15
N ARG A 114 -1.42 -13.15 18.34
CA ARG A 114 -2.53 -13.55 19.20
C ARG A 114 -2.16 -13.32 20.67
N THR A 115 -3.10 -12.82 21.45
CA THR A 115 -2.92 -12.70 22.89
C THR A 115 -2.86 -14.11 23.49
N SER A 116 -1.84 -14.40 24.30
CA SER A 116 -1.71 -15.68 24.98
C SER A 116 -2.79 -15.84 26.04
N ASP A 117 -3.18 -17.10 26.29
CA ASP A 117 -4.22 -17.45 27.26
C ASP A 117 -3.97 -16.78 28.63
N GLY A 118 -5.01 -16.12 29.14
CA GLY A 118 -4.98 -15.43 30.45
C GLY A 118 -4.81 -13.91 30.38
N GLN A 119 -4.48 -13.32 29.22
CA GLN A 119 -4.29 -11.87 29.07
C GLN A 119 -5.36 -11.16 28.22
N GLY A 120 -6.49 -11.80 27.97
CA GLY A 120 -7.56 -11.27 27.11
C GLY A 120 -7.75 -12.06 25.82
N LYS A 121 -8.88 -11.80 25.14
CA LYS A 121 -9.20 -12.41 23.84
C LYS A 121 -8.83 -11.44 22.74
N GLY A 122 -8.25 -11.94 21.63
CA GLY A 122 -7.96 -11.16 20.45
C GLY A 122 -6.48 -11.09 20.10
N PHE A 123 -6.07 -10.01 19.46
CA PHE A 123 -4.72 -9.83 18.95
C PHE A 123 -4.12 -8.50 19.39
N PHE A 124 -2.82 -8.37 19.24
CA PHE A 124 -2.07 -7.15 19.49
C PHE A 124 -0.97 -6.95 18.44
N VAL A 125 -0.52 -5.69 18.31
CA VAL A 125 0.62 -5.29 17.50
C VAL A 125 1.58 -4.47 18.36
N LYS A 126 2.88 -4.72 18.19
CA LYS A 126 3.94 -3.87 18.77
C LYS A 126 4.32 -2.81 17.76
N VAL A 127 4.09 -1.56 18.12
CA VAL A 127 4.43 -0.39 17.29
C VAL A 127 5.71 0.23 17.83
N PRO A 128 6.83 0.21 17.08
CA PRO A 128 8.11 0.73 17.57
C PRO A 128 8.05 2.24 17.80
N LEU A 129 8.56 2.73 18.93
CA LEU A 129 8.62 4.16 19.21
C LEU A 129 9.53 4.93 18.25
N GLY A 130 10.56 4.27 17.72
CA GLY A 130 11.46 4.87 16.73
C GLY A 130 10.92 4.83 15.30
N GLN A 131 9.76 4.22 15.04
CA GLN A 131 9.16 4.14 13.71
C GLN A 131 8.18 5.30 13.51
N VAL A 132 8.75 6.50 13.33
CA VAL A 132 8.00 7.73 13.17
C VAL A 132 7.32 7.76 11.80
N PHE A 133 6.05 8.14 11.77
CA PHE A 133 5.25 8.15 10.54
C PHE A 133 5.78 9.17 9.53
N LEU A 134 6.20 8.68 8.38
CA LEU A 134 6.72 9.46 7.25
C LEU A 134 7.93 10.35 7.58
N ASP A 135 8.79 9.92 8.50
CA ASP A 135 10.18 10.43 8.52
C ASP A 135 10.98 9.87 7.33
N ASN A 136 12.21 10.30 7.14
CA ASN A 136 13.02 9.90 5.99
C ASN A 136 13.22 8.37 5.85
N LEU A 137 13.30 7.63 6.97
CA LEU A 137 13.48 6.19 6.98
C LEU A 137 12.15 5.49 6.69
N SER A 138 11.11 5.87 7.41
CA SER A 138 9.76 5.31 7.26
C SER A 138 9.17 5.60 5.88
N ASN A 139 9.47 6.75 5.28
CA ASN A 139 9.01 7.08 3.93
C ASN A 139 9.51 6.06 2.90
N ASN A 140 10.80 5.73 2.94
CA ASN A 140 11.38 4.72 2.04
C ASN A 140 10.78 3.33 2.26
N GLU A 141 10.54 2.95 3.51
CA GLU A 141 9.90 1.68 3.84
C GLU A 141 8.45 1.63 3.33
N LEU A 142 7.66 2.68 3.57
CA LEU A 142 6.28 2.78 3.07
C LEU A 142 6.23 2.77 1.54
N LEU A 143 7.15 3.46 0.87
CA LEU A 143 7.28 3.41 -0.59
C LEU A 143 7.53 1.99 -1.11
N SER A 144 8.30 1.18 -0.39
CA SER A 144 8.56 -0.21 -0.78
C SER A 144 7.28 -1.05 -0.80
N TYR A 145 6.30 -0.76 0.07
CA TYR A 145 5.02 -1.46 0.12
C TYR A 145 4.06 -1.06 -0.99
N THR A 146 4.27 0.08 -1.64
CA THR A 146 3.45 0.52 -2.78
C THR A 146 3.88 -0.12 -4.11
N ASN A 147 4.98 -0.85 -4.12
CA ASN A 147 5.39 -1.63 -5.27
C ASN A 147 4.62 -2.96 -5.24
N LEU A 148 4.00 -3.33 -6.36
CA LEU A 148 3.45 -4.66 -6.50
C LEU A 148 4.57 -5.70 -6.37
N PRO A 149 4.39 -6.76 -5.58
CA PRO A 149 5.34 -7.87 -5.55
C PRO A 149 5.64 -8.37 -6.97
N GLU A 150 6.89 -8.70 -7.25
CA GLU A 150 7.33 -9.12 -8.58
C GLU A 150 6.47 -10.23 -9.17
N HIS A 151 6.09 -11.23 -8.35
CA HIS A 151 5.22 -12.32 -8.80
C HIS A 151 3.82 -11.84 -9.19
N ILE A 152 3.26 -10.80 -8.55
CA ILE A 152 1.97 -10.20 -8.93
C ILE A 152 2.12 -9.41 -10.22
N THR A 153 3.21 -8.66 -10.36
CA THR A 153 3.52 -7.95 -11.60
C THR A 153 3.67 -8.92 -12.77
N ASN A 154 4.43 -10.00 -12.58
CA ASN A 154 4.61 -11.05 -13.57
C ASN A 154 3.31 -11.77 -13.89
N TYR A 155 2.48 -12.09 -12.89
CA TYR A 155 1.17 -12.70 -13.09
C TYR A 155 0.24 -11.81 -13.90
N ASN A 156 0.13 -10.53 -13.55
CA ASN A 156 -0.68 -9.56 -14.30
C ASN A 156 -0.16 -9.38 -15.74
N PHE A 157 1.15 -9.37 -15.92
CA PHE A 157 1.76 -9.37 -17.24
C PHE A 157 1.35 -10.61 -18.05
N LEU A 158 1.47 -11.80 -17.48
CA LEU A 158 1.05 -13.04 -18.13
C LEU A 158 -0.43 -13.06 -18.46
N LEU A 159 -1.30 -12.57 -17.56
CA LEU A 159 -2.72 -12.43 -17.84
C LEU A 159 -3.01 -11.49 -19.02
N SER A 160 -2.28 -10.38 -19.10
CA SER A 160 -2.43 -9.44 -20.21
C SER A 160 -1.98 -10.04 -21.56
N GLN A 161 -1.11 -11.05 -21.53
CA GLN A 161 -0.62 -11.76 -22.71
C GLN A 161 -1.46 -12.98 -23.10
N LYS A 162 -2.52 -13.30 -22.33
CA LYS A 162 -3.32 -14.53 -22.53
C LYS A 162 -3.87 -14.66 -23.95
N GLU A 163 -4.34 -13.57 -24.55
CA GLU A 163 -4.84 -13.55 -25.92
C GLU A 163 -3.74 -13.94 -26.93
N PHE A 164 -2.55 -13.37 -26.78
CA PHE A 164 -1.41 -13.68 -27.66
C PHE A 164 -0.91 -15.11 -27.46
N MET A 165 -0.91 -15.60 -26.23
CA MET A 165 -0.56 -17.00 -25.94
C MET A 165 -1.55 -17.97 -26.60
N GLN A 166 -2.85 -17.66 -26.59
CA GLN A 166 -3.86 -18.46 -27.26
C GLN A 166 -3.64 -18.50 -28.78
N ILE A 167 -3.36 -17.34 -29.39
CA ILE A 167 -3.05 -17.24 -30.82
C ILE A 167 -1.86 -18.13 -31.21
N ILE A 168 -0.79 -18.13 -30.38
CA ILE A 168 0.38 -18.97 -30.62
C ILE A 168 0.01 -20.46 -30.46
N GLN A 169 -0.79 -20.84 -29.47
CA GLN A 169 -1.26 -22.21 -29.26
C GLN A 169 -2.10 -22.72 -30.44
N ASP A 170 -2.86 -21.83 -31.04
CA ASP A 170 -3.70 -22.13 -32.20
C ASP A 170 -2.93 -22.10 -33.54
N GLY A 171 -1.59 -21.95 -33.47
CA GLY A 171 -0.69 -21.97 -34.65
C GLY A 171 -0.48 -20.61 -35.29
N GLY A 172 -0.97 -19.53 -34.72
CA GLY A 172 -0.72 -18.16 -35.16
C GLY A 172 0.67 -17.65 -34.77
N ILE A 173 1.01 -16.47 -35.24
CA ILE A 173 2.34 -15.86 -35.04
C ILE A 173 2.19 -14.50 -34.36
N VAL A 174 2.97 -14.30 -33.30
CA VAL A 174 3.13 -13.00 -32.63
C VAL A 174 4.57 -12.55 -32.75
N LYS A 175 4.79 -11.39 -33.37
CA LYS A 175 6.12 -10.81 -33.61
C LYS A 175 6.21 -9.41 -32.99
N LEU A 176 7.34 -9.12 -32.36
CA LEU A 176 7.72 -7.78 -31.96
C LEU A 176 8.66 -7.22 -33.05
N HIS A 177 8.25 -6.14 -33.67
CA HIS A 177 9.07 -5.40 -34.62
C HIS A 177 9.51 -4.09 -33.97
N SER A 178 10.83 -3.85 -33.90
CA SER A 178 11.38 -2.63 -33.33
C SER A 178 12.30 -1.97 -34.33
N GLU A 179 12.03 -0.72 -34.67
CA GLU A 179 12.89 0.12 -35.50
C GLU A 179 13.53 1.19 -34.61
N GLU A 180 14.85 1.17 -34.55
CA GLU A 180 15.62 2.25 -33.90
C GLU A 180 15.96 3.32 -34.94
N TRP A 181 15.43 4.51 -34.73
CA TRP A 181 15.75 5.67 -35.56
C TRP A 181 16.83 6.48 -34.87
N ILE A 182 18.06 6.42 -35.37
CA ILE A 182 19.15 7.31 -34.94
C ILE A 182 18.97 8.66 -35.63
N ASN A 183 18.15 9.52 -35.05
CA ASN A 183 18.10 10.91 -35.45
C ASN A 183 18.86 11.77 -34.44
N LYS A 184 19.74 12.66 -34.94
CA LYS A 184 20.68 13.46 -34.10
C LYS A 184 20.03 14.39 -33.08
N SER A 185 18.73 14.50 -32.99
CA SER A 185 18.01 15.40 -32.07
C SER A 185 16.99 14.73 -31.15
N SER A 186 16.56 13.50 -31.36
CA SER A 186 15.73 12.74 -30.42
C SER A 186 15.65 11.28 -30.87
N GLY A 187 16.28 10.37 -30.12
CA GLY A 187 16.13 8.93 -30.35
C GLY A 187 14.68 8.49 -30.07
N ARG A 188 13.85 8.43 -31.09
CA ARG A 188 12.52 7.81 -31.02
C ARG A 188 12.57 6.55 -31.85
N GLY A 189 12.48 5.40 -31.20
CA GLY A 189 12.22 4.12 -31.85
C GLY A 189 10.71 3.90 -31.98
N LYS A 190 10.31 3.17 -33.00
CA LYS A 190 8.95 2.65 -33.14
C LYS A 190 8.98 1.16 -32.83
N THR A 191 8.12 0.72 -31.93
CA THR A 191 7.93 -0.69 -31.65
C THR A 191 6.50 -1.06 -32.00
N GLU A 192 6.33 -2.07 -32.81
CA GLU A 192 5.03 -2.60 -33.23
C GLU A 192 4.91 -4.06 -32.82
N LEU A 193 3.77 -4.43 -32.29
CA LEU A 193 3.39 -5.81 -32.07
C LEU A 193 2.55 -6.27 -33.27
N ILE A 194 3.07 -7.21 -34.04
CA ILE A 194 2.39 -7.79 -35.20
C ILE A 194 1.81 -9.14 -34.80
N VAL A 195 0.52 -9.27 -34.96
CA VAL A 195 -0.25 -10.48 -34.64
C VAL A 195 -0.90 -11.02 -35.91
N ASP A 196 -0.56 -12.26 -36.27
CA ASP A 196 -1.14 -13.03 -37.34
C ASP A 196 -1.85 -14.25 -36.74
N ASP A 197 -3.17 -14.26 -36.73
CA ASP A 197 -4.01 -15.35 -36.22
C ASP A 197 -4.40 -16.38 -37.29
N GLY A 198 -3.80 -16.29 -38.48
CA GLY A 198 -4.12 -17.14 -39.64
C GLY A 198 -5.32 -16.69 -40.46
N THR A 199 -6.08 -15.71 -39.94
CA THR A 199 -7.23 -15.14 -40.64
C THR A 199 -7.05 -13.65 -40.94
N SER A 200 -6.28 -12.96 -40.10
CA SER A 200 -6.01 -11.51 -40.19
C SER A 200 -4.63 -11.17 -39.61
N ILE A 201 -4.02 -10.10 -40.13
CA ILE A 201 -2.80 -9.51 -39.60
C ILE A 201 -3.17 -8.18 -38.96
N ARG A 202 -2.86 -8.01 -37.65
CA ARG A 202 -3.10 -6.79 -36.90
C ARG A 202 -1.77 -6.23 -36.38
N SER A 203 -1.67 -4.90 -36.33
CA SER A 203 -0.51 -4.19 -35.74
C SER A 203 -1.00 -3.27 -34.62
N TYR A 204 -0.29 -3.27 -33.47
CA TYR A 204 -0.62 -2.50 -32.26
C TYR A 204 0.55 -1.59 -31.87
#